data_80d4cb47272995aa7a5a7ec012047554
#
_entry.id   80d4cb47272995aa7a5a7ec012047554
#
_cell.length_a   1.000
_cell.length_b   1.000
_cell.length_c   1.000
_cell.angle_alpha   90.00
_cell.angle_beta   90.00
_cell.angle_gamma   90.00
#
_symmetry.space_group_name_H-M   'P 1'
#
loop_
_entity.id
_entity.type
_entity.pdbx_description
1 polymer ?
#
loop_
_entity_poly.entity_id
_entity_poly.type
_entity_poly.pdbx_seq_one_letter_code
_entity_poly.pdbx_strand_id
1 'polypeptide(L)'
;NFDLTSVRNAELRLRVEGEDGFILNGSSSMQEISRDPIDLVNQTIGDHHQYPDGFMLYLGTLFAPTKDRDEVGGGFTHKINDKVTISCDDIGVLTNQVKYSTECQKWEFGISRLMRNLSDRQLL
;
A
#
# COMPACT_ATOMS: atom_id res chain seq x y z
N ASN A 1 15.36 -10.72 -7.03
CA ASN A 1 14.06 -11.38 -7.18
C ASN A 1 13.32 -11.33 -5.86
N PHE A 2 12.13 -10.74 -5.86
CA PHE A 2 11.22 -10.75 -4.72
C PHE A 2 10.54 -12.13 -4.68
N ASP A 3 10.79 -12.91 -3.67
CA ASP A 3 10.27 -14.26 -3.50
C ASP A 3 9.31 -14.37 -2.31
N LEU A 4 8.72 -15.54 -2.10
CA LEU A 4 7.76 -15.75 -1.03
C LEU A 4 8.37 -15.56 0.37
N THR A 5 9.66 -15.86 0.53
CA THR A 5 10.37 -15.65 1.80
C THR A 5 10.49 -14.15 2.08
N SER A 6 10.83 -13.36 1.08
CA SER A 6 10.86 -11.90 1.18
C SER A 6 9.48 -11.33 1.51
N VAL A 7 8.39 -11.86 0.89
CA VAL A 7 7.02 -11.45 1.22
C VAL A 7 6.69 -11.71 2.69
N ARG A 8 6.99 -12.91 3.19
CA ARG A 8 6.70 -13.30 4.58
C ARG A 8 7.48 -12.52 5.62
N ASN A 9 8.65 -12.01 5.25
CA ASN A 9 9.54 -11.26 6.15
C ASN A 9 9.50 -9.74 5.90
N ALA A 10 8.63 -9.25 5.03
CA ALA A 10 8.56 -7.85 4.69
C ALA A 10 8.18 -6.99 5.90
N GLU A 11 8.97 -5.95 6.14
CA GLU A 11 8.72 -4.92 7.13
C GLU A 11 8.25 -3.64 6.43
N LEU A 12 7.06 -3.19 6.78
CA LEU A 12 6.48 -1.97 6.25
C LEU A 12 6.59 -0.85 7.27
N ARG A 13 7.06 0.30 6.84
CA ARG A 13 7.13 1.51 7.65
C ARG A 13 6.16 2.56 7.10
N LEU A 14 5.41 3.17 7.99
CA LEU A 14 4.53 4.30 7.71
C LEU A 14 5.12 5.55 8.34
N ARG A 15 5.14 6.65 7.60
CA ARG A 15 5.41 7.98 8.11
C ARG A 15 4.36 8.95 7.61
N VAL A 16 3.73 9.68 8.52
CA VAL A 16 2.83 10.78 8.22
C VAL A 16 3.45 12.07 8.74
N GLU A 17 3.51 13.09 7.90
CA GLU A 17 4.05 14.40 8.18
C GLU A 17 2.99 15.46 7.87
N GLY A 18 2.53 16.18 8.89
CA GLY A 18 1.57 17.26 8.75
C GLY A 18 2.23 18.63 8.71
N GLU A 19 1.61 19.60 8.04
CA GLU A 19 2.04 21.01 8.02
C GLU A 19 1.96 21.65 9.42
N ASP A 20 1.15 21.09 10.33
CA ASP A 20 1.04 21.47 11.73
C ASP A 20 2.20 20.95 12.62
N GLY A 21 3.21 20.33 12.00
CA GLY A 21 4.35 19.73 12.70
C GLY A 21 4.03 18.34 13.27
N PHE A 22 2.85 17.79 13.00
CA PHE A 22 2.52 16.43 13.40
C PHE A 22 3.40 15.41 12.68
N ILE A 23 3.94 14.47 13.44
CA ILE A 23 4.69 13.33 12.90
C ILE A 23 4.16 12.06 13.55
N LEU A 24 3.77 11.11 12.69
CA LEU A 24 3.46 9.74 13.09
C LEU A 24 4.42 8.80 12.38
N ASN A 25 5.03 7.90 13.14
CA ASN A 25 5.78 6.77 12.59
C ASN A 25 5.12 5.49 13.08
N GLY A 26 5.01 4.52 12.17
CA GLY A 26 4.50 3.20 12.46
C GLY A 26 5.26 2.15 11.69
N SER A 27 5.22 0.93 12.18
CA SER A 27 5.76 -0.24 11.49
C SER A 27 4.81 -1.41 11.62
N SER A 28 4.85 -2.30 10.63
CA SER A 28 4.10 -3.54 10.63
C SER A 28 4.91 -4.61 9.93
N SER A 29 4.89 -5.81 10.49
CA SER A 29 5.60 -6.96 9.94
C SER A 29 4.63 -7.94 9.29
N MET A 30 4.98 -8.42 8.10
CA MET A 30 4.24 -9.51 7.46
C MET A 30 4.30 -10.82 8.25
N GLN A 31 5.24 -10.96 9.21
CA GLN A 31 5.29 -12.10 10.11
C GLN A 31 4.12 -12.16 11.09
N GLU A 32 3.46 -11.02 11.33
CA GLU A 32 2.30 -10.92 12.23
C GLU A 32 0.95 -11.08 11.53
N ILE A 33 0.95 -11.30 10.21
CA ILE A 33 -0.30 -11.55 9.48
C ILE A 33 -0.97 -12.85 9.97
N SER A 34 -2.27 -12.81 10.19
CA SER A 34 -3.01 -13.95 10.75
C SER A 34 -3.11 -15.16 9.82
N ARG A 35 -2.95 -14.97 8.53
CA ARG A 35 -2.98 -16.02 7.50
C ARG A 35 -1.81 -15.87 6.56
N ASP A 36 -1.18 -17.00 6.22
CA ASP A 36 -0.07 -17.00 5.26
C ASP A 36 -0.51 -16.50 3.88
N PRO A 37 0.31 -15.71 3.17
CA PRO A 37 -0.01 -15.22 1.84
C PRO A 37 -0.40 -16.32 0.84
N ILE A 38 0.24 -17.48 0.90
CA ILE A 38 -0.10 -18.64 0.03
C ILE A 38 -1.48 -19.20 0.37
N ASP A 39 -1.87 -19.23 1.66
CA ASP A 39 -3.20 -19.64 2.05
C ASP A 39 -4.27 -18.70 1.46
N LEU A 40 -4.02 -17.39 1.50
CA LEU A 40 -4.91 -16.39 0.88
C LEU A 40 -5.00 -16.54 -0.64
N VAL A 41 -3.87 -16.81 -1.30
CA VAL A 41 -3.84 -17.11 -2.74
C VAL A 41 -4.66 -18.36 -3.04
N ASN A 42 -4.46 -19.44 -2.28
CA ASN A 42 -5.20 -20.71 -2.47
C ASN A 42 -6.70 -20.58 -2.23
N GLN A 43 -7.12 -19.64 -1.38
CA GLN A 43 -8.55 -19.33 -1.20
C GLN A 43 -9.12 -18.48 -2.36
N THR A 44 -8.28 -17.76 -3.09
CA THR A 44 -8.69 -16.94 -4.23
C THR A 44 -8.78 -17.77 -5.50
N ILE A 45 -7.83 -18.67 -5.72
CA ILE A 45 -7.76 -19.55 -6.89
C ILE A 45 -8.38 -20.90 -6.52
N GLY A 46 -9.24 -21.43 -7.38
CA GLY A 46 -9.87 -22.74 -7.18
C GLY A 46 -10.39 -23.31 -8.50
N ASP A 47 -11.03 -24.48 -8.43
CA ASP A 47 -11.56 -25.17 -9.61
C ASP A 47 -12.57 -24.33 -10.41
N HIS A 48 -13.22 -23.39 -9.73
CA HIS A 48 -14.25 -22.51 -10.32
C HIS A 48 -13.77 -21.08 -10.58
N HIS A 49 -12.55 -20.74 -10.17
CA HIS A 49 -11.97 -19.40 -10.30
C HIS A 49 -10.50 -19.54 -10.73
N GLN A 50 -10.30 -19.63 -12.04
CA GLN A 50 -8.97 -19.65 -12.65
C GLN A 50 -8.68 -18.24 -13.16
N TYR A 51 -7.59 -17.66 -12.90
CA TYR A 51 -7.19 -16.34 -13.36
C TYR A 51 -6.00 -16.50 -14.34
N PRO A 52 -6.26 -16.85 -15.63
CA PRO A 52 -5.18 -17.23 -16.58
C PRO A 52 -4.16 -16.13 -16.82
N ASP A 53 -4.60 -14.88 -16.68
CA ASP A 53 -3.72 -13.70 -16.84
C ASP A 53 -3.18 -13.16 -15.52
N GLY A 54 -3.41 -13.89 -14.41
CA GLY A 54 -3.07 -13.45 -13.06
C GLY A 54 -4.13 -12.58 -12.40
N PHE A 55 -3.88 -12.19 -11.16
CA PHE A 55 -4.75 -11.31 -10.37
C PHE A 55 -3.94 -10.49 -9.39
N MET A 56 -4.55 -9.42 -8.88
CA MET A 56 -3.99 -8.60 -7.82
C MET A 56 -4.72 -8.90 -6.51
N LEU A 57 -3.98 -9.36 -5.50
CA LEU A 57 -4.52 -9.63 -4.17
C LEU A 57 -4.06 -8.54 -3.20
N TYR A 58 -5.02 -7.80 -2.64
CA TYR A 58 -4.76 -6.84 -1.58
C TYR A 58 -4.91 -7.52 -0.21
N LEU A 59 -3.86 -7.50 0.59
CA LEU A 59 -3.85 -8.17 1.90
C LEU A 59 -4.52 -7.35 3.02
N GLY A 60 -5.02 -6.17 2.69
CA GLY A 60 -5.66 -5.28 3.64
C GLY A 60 -4.68 -4.34 4.35
N THR A 61 -5.14 -3.72 5.43
CA THR A 61 -4.35 -2.76 6.21
C THR A 61 -3.50 -3.51 7.23
N LEU A 62 -2.18 -3.39 7.13
CA LEU A 62 -1.24 -3.98 8.08
C LEU A 62 -1.01 -3.11 9.32
N PHE A 63 -1.34 -1.83 9.25
CA PHE A 63 -1.11 -0.86 10.31
C PHE A 63 -2.28 0.12 10.43
N ALA A 64 -2.82 0.27 11.64
CA ALA A 64 -3.80 1.29 11.98
C ALA A 64 -3.16 2.32 12.92
N PRO A 65 -3.09 3.62 12.55
CA PRO A 65 -2.56 4.66 13.43
C PRO A 65 -3.37 4.77 14.73
N THR A 66 -2.68 4.79 15.85
CA THR A 66 -3.30 4.92 17.18
C THR A 66 -2.86 6.18 17.94
N LYS A 67 -1.92 6.96 17.36
CA LYS A 67 -1.46 8.20 17.96
C LYS A 67 -2.52 9.28 17.83
N ASP A 68 -2.92 9.87 18.94
CA ASP A 68 -3.83 11.00 18.93
C ASP A 68 -3.24 12.19 18.16
N ARG A 69 -4.13 12.93 17.49
CA ARG A 69 -3.82 14.20 16.83
C ARG A 69 -4.76 15.27 17.35
N ASP A 70 -4.24 16.48 17.55
CA ASP A 70 -4.90 17.65 18.09
C ASP A 70 -5.19 17.55 19.60
N GLU A 71 -5.96 16.58 20.09
CA GLU A 71 -6.31 16.41 21.51
C GLU A 71 -6.17 14.97 21.99
N VAL A 72 -5.94 14.82 23.27
CA VAL A 72 -5.83 13.49 23.91
C VAL A 72 -7.18 12.75 23.82
N GLY A 73 -7.16 11.53 23.32
CA GLY A 73 -8.34 10.71 23.09
C GLY A 73 -9.11 11.03 21.83
N GLY A 74 -8.67 12.00 21.02
CA GLY A 74 -9.29 12.38 19.74
C GLY A 74 -9.02 11.40 18.61
N GLY A 75 -8.04 10.51 18.77
CA GLY A 75 -7.64 9.56 17.76
C GLY A 75 -6.86 10.21 16.62
N PHE A 76 -6.64 9.42 15.57
CA PHE A 76 -5.91 9.86 14.38
C PHE A 76 -6.87 10.13 13.23
N THR A 77 -6.65 11.27 12.57
CA THR A 77 -7.23 11.56 11.26
C THR A 77 -6.21 12.28 10.37
N HIS A 78 -6.29 12.05 9.08
CA HIS A 78 -5.49 12.82 8.11
C HIS A 78 -6.03 14.24 7.97
N LYS A 79 -5.10 15.19 7.82
CA LYS A 79 -5.42 16.55 7.37
C LYS A 79 -5.00 16.75 5.92
N ILE A 80 -5.62 17.73 5.27
CA ILE A 80 -5.20 18.13 3.91
C ILE A 80 -3.73 18.52 3.93
N ASN A 81 -3.01 18.17 2.87
CA ASN A 81 -1.57 18.31 2.70
C ASN A 81 -0.68 17.38 3.53
N ASP A 82 -1.22 16.52 4.39
CA ASP A 82 -0.39 15.50 5.01
C ASP A 82 0.38 14.72 3.94
N LYS A 83 1.67 14.56 4.16
CA LYS A 83 2.52 13.69 3.36
C LYS A 83 2.57 12.31 4.01
N VAL A 84 2.10 11.32 3.28
CA VAL A 84 2.06 9.92 3.73
C VAL A 84 3.09 9.14 2.95
N THR A 85 4.06 8.57 3.64
CA THR A 85 5.11 7.73 3.05
C THR A 85 5.00 6.32 3.62
N ILE A 86 4.90 5.34 2.73
CA ILE A 86 4.99 3.92 3.05
C ILE A 86 6.24 3.38 2.39
N SER A 87 7.06 2.67 3.16
CA SER A 87 8.32 2.12 2.66
C SER A 87 8.52 0.66 3.10
N CYS A 88 9.15 -0.10 2.22
CA CYS A 88 9.64 -1.44 2.47
C CYS A 88 10.98 -1.58 1.74
N ASP A 89 11.97 -2.13 2.40
CA ASP A 89 13.35 -2.16 1.87
C ASP A 89 13.43 -2.95 0.56
N ASP A 90 12.65 -4.01 0.41
CA ASP A 90 12.65 -4.87 -0.78
C ASP A 90 11.76 -4.34 -1.93
N ILE A 91 10.74 -3.52 -1.63
CA ILE A 91 9.75 -3.07 -2.62
C ILE A 91 9.98 -1.62 -3.02
N GLY A 92 10.50 -0.80 -2.09
CA GLY A 92 10.74 0.61 -2.30
C GLY A 92 9.83 1.53 -1.50
N VAL A 93 9.59 2.72 -2.01
CA VAL A 93 8.89 3.80 -1.29
C VAL A 93 7.74 4.33 -2.12
N LEU A 94 6.56 4.42 -1.48
CA LEU A 94 5.38 5.10 -2.02
C LEU A 94 5.09 6.33 -1.16
N THR A 95 5.02 7.50 -1.80
CA THR A 95 4.69 8.76 -1.12
C THR A 95 3.50 9.42 -1.79
N ASN A 96 2.51 9.79 -0.99
CA ASN A 96 1.30 10.48 -1.41
C ASN A 96 1.04 11.70 -0.54
N GLN A 97 0.27 12.65 -1.06
CA GLN A 97 -0.22 13.81 -0.33
C GLN A 97 -1.75 13.75 -0.23
N VAL A 98 -2.28 14.01 0.96
CA VAL A 98 -3.72 14.04 1.20
C VAL A 98 -4.33 15.29 0.58
N LYS A 99 -5.35 15.11 -0.27
CA LYS A 99 -6.10 16.18 -0.93
C LYS A 99 -7.58 15.84 -1.02
N TYR A 100 -8.42 16.83 -1.24
CA TYR A 100 -9.79 16.58 -1.66
C TYR A 100 -9.80 15.93 -3.05
N SER A 101 -10.66 14.95 -3.27
CA SER A 101 -10.77 14.26 -4.56
C SER A 101 -11.13 15.20 -5.71
N THR A 102 -11.86 16.29 -5.41
CA THR A 102 -12.24 17.33 -6.36
C THR A 102 -11.08 18.22 -6.80
N GLU A 103 -9.98 18.24 -6.04
CA GLU A 103 -8.77 19.04 -6.30
C GLU A 103 -7.63 18.19 -6.87
N CYS A 104 -7.82 16.88 -6.96
CA CYS A 104 -6.84 15.98 -7.56
C CYS A 104 -6.82 16.13 -9.08
N GLN A 105 -5.65 15.89 -9.66
CA GLN A 105 -5.53 15.77 -11.12
C GLN A 105 -6.42 14.64 -11.64
N LYS A 106 -7.02 14.85 -12.81
CA LYS A 106 -7.79 13.78 -13.45
C LYS A 106 -6.91 12.56 -13.70
N TRP A 107 -7.42 11.38 -13.35
CA TRP A 107 -6.72 10.15 -13.64
C TRP A 107 -6.84 9.81 -15.14
N GLU A 108 -5.71 9.79 -15.81
CA GLU A 108 -5.64 9.53 -17.26
C GLU A 108 -4.77 8.32 -17.60
N PHE A 109 -4.11 7.72 -16.59
CA PHE A 109 -3.20 6.58 -16.77
C PHE A 109 -3.95 5.26 -16.55
N GLY A 110 -4.77 4.86 -17.52
CA GLY A 110 -5.49 3.59 -17.51
C GLY A 110 -4.67 2.43 -18.07
N ILE A 111 -5.30 1.24 -18.14
CA ILE A 111 -4.65 0.00 -18.56
C ILE A 111 -3.98 0.10 -19.95
N SER A 112 -4.59 0.79 -20.90
CA SER A 112 -4.03 0.96 -22.25
C SER A 112 -2.75 1.77 -22.24
N ARG A 113 -2.64 2.79 -21.36
CA ARG A 113 -1.40 3.56 -21.16
C ARG A 113 -0.33 2.73 -20.46
N LEU A 114 -0.73 1.91 -19.47
CA LEU A 114 0.18 0.98 -18.80
C LEU A 114 0.78 -0.01 -19.80
N MET A 115 -0.06 -0.68 -20.59
CA MET A 115 0.41 -1.66 -21.59
C MET A 115 1.38 -1.03 -22.59
N ARG A 116 1.07 0.17 -23.06
CA ARG A 116 1.96 0.93 -23.95
C ARG A 116 3.31 1.25 -23.28
N ASN A 117 3.27 1.75 -22.05
CA ASN A 117 4.48 2.05 -21.28
C ASN A 117 5.37 0.82 -21.08
N LEU A 118 4.77 -0.33 -20.75
CA LEU A 118 5.49 -1.58 -20.57
C LEU A 118 6.11 -2.07 -21.91
N SER A 119 5.36 -1.99 -23.01
CA SER A 119 5.84 -2.33 -24.34
C SER A 119 7.00 -1.43 -24.79
N ASP A 120 6.89 -0.11 -24.60
CA ASP A 120 7.95 0.86 -24.94
C ASP A 120 9.24 0.60 -24.15
N ARG A 121 9.10 0.06 -22.94
CA ARG A 121 10.22 -0.34 -22.09
C ARG A 121 10.70 -1.78 -22.31
N GLN A 122 10.15 -2.50 -23.28
CA GLN A 122 10.43 -3.91 -23.58
C GLN A 122 10.24 -4.84 -22.37
N LEU A 123 9.18 -4.59 -21.60
CA LEU A 123 8.78 -5.39 -20.44
C LEU A 123 7.54 -6.26 -20.72
N LEU A 124 7.01 -6.19 -21.92
CA LEU A 124 5.98 -7.05 -22.51
C LEU A 124 6.50 -7.64 -23.81
#